data_895447467bef17150f72e2233e464f8d
#
_entry.id   895447467bef17150f72e2233e464f8d
#
_cell.length_a   1.000
_cell.length_b   1.000
_cell.length_c   1.000
_cell.angle_alpha   90.00
_cell.angle_beta   90.00
_cell.angle_gamma   90.00
#
_symmetry.space_group_name_H-M   'P 1'
#
loop_
_entity.id
_entity.type
_entity.pdbx_description
1 polymer ?
#
loop_
_entity_poly.entity_id
_entity_poly.type
_entity_poly.pdbx_seq_one_letter_code
_entity_poly.pdbx_strand_id
1 'polypeptide(L)'
;MCIRDSFEPSYEENINKACSISYEVKEGDYIQVISPTGRQCSDFVAFDTRKLEKGIEKGLDWQTTRTFMGNTFPGPGLFSKFYDTDHEPLVEVIRDTVGKHDTFNLACTSKYYEAVSYTHLTLPTTPYV
;
A
#
# COMPACT_ATOMS: atom_id res chain seq x y z
N MET A 1 12.68 18.70 -8.23
CA MET A 1 13.17 17.69 -9.17
C MET A 1 12.33 16.44 -8.97
N CYS A 2 11.56 16.04 -9.95
CA CYS A 2 10.68 14.90 -9.86
C CYS A 2 11.53 13.64 -10.06
N ILE A 3 11.39 12.59 -9.26
CA ILE A 3 12.10 11.31 -9.47
C ILE A 3 11.80 10.74 -10.85
N ARG A 4 10.63 11.08 -11.41
CA ARG A 4 10.22 10.75 -12.78
C ARG A 4 11.22 11.23 -13.85
N ASP A 5 12.02 12.25 -13.54
CA ASP A 5 13.00 12.79 -14.50
C ASP A 5 14.32 11.99 -14.51
N SER A 6 14.49 11.01 -13.62
CA SER A 6 15.75 10.30 -13.43
C SER A 6 15.71 8.82 -13.83
N PHE A 7 14.52 8.23 -13.96
CA PHE A 7 14.34 6.81 -14.26
C PHE A 7 13.18 6.60 -15.23
N GLU A 8 13.43 5.89 -16.30
CA GLU A 8 12.33 5.36 -17.12
C GLU A 8 11.68 4.20 -16.38
N PRO A 9 10.34 4.22 -16.18
CA PRO A 9 9.66 3.12 -15.52
C PRO A 9 9.75 1.86 -16.37
N SER A 10 10.10 0.75 -15.77
CA SER A 10 10.05 -0.57 -16.41
C SER A 10 8.62 -1.11 -16.51
N TYR A 11 7.73 -0.58 -15.70
CA TYR A 11 6.31 -0.90 -15.69
C TYR A 11 5.52 0.34 -15.27
N GLU A 12 4.46 0.65 -15.99
CA GLU A 12 3.52 1.73 -15.67
C GLU A 12 2.10 1.27 -15.98
N GLU A 13 1.19 1.44 -15.04
CA GLU A 13 -0.22 1.07 -15.17
C GLU A 13 -1.12 2.14 -14.58
N ASN A 14 -2.23 2.42 -15.27
CA ASN A 14 -3.27 3.29 -14.76
C ASN A 14 -4.36 2.47 -14.07
N ILE A 15 -4.54 2.70 -12.79
CA ILE A 15 -5.59 2.05 -12.02
C ILE A 15 -6.89 2.84 -12.19
N ASN A 16 -7.85 2.26 -12.88
CA ASN A 16 -9.15 2.86 -13.07
C ASN A 16 -9.96 2.87 -11.77
N LYS A 17 -10.99 3.73 -11.73
CA LYS A 17 -11.92 3.78 -10.60
C LYS A 17 -12.51 2.40 -10.30
N ALA A 18 -12.55 2.04 -9.04
CA ALA A 18 -13.04 0.76 -8.52
C ALA A 18 -12.27 -0.47 -9.04
N CYS A 19 -11.00 -0.30 -9.40
CA CYS A 19 -10.10 -1.37 -9.81
C CYS A 19 -8.91 -1.46 -8.87
N SER A 20 -8.25 -2.60 -8.89
CA SER A 20 -6.97 -2.83 -8.23
C SER A 20 -6.02 -3.55 -9.16
N ILE A 21 -4.74 -3.40 -8.89
CA ILE A 21 -3.68 -4.15 -9.55
C ILE A 21 -2.79 -4.79 -8.50
N SER A 22 -2.18 -5.89 -8.84
CA SER A 22 -1.12 -6.51 -8.04
C SER A 22 0.02 -6.93 -8.95
N TYR A 23 1.23 -6.78 -8.46
CA TYR A 23 2.44 -7.18 -9.17
C TYR A 23 3.55 -7.47 -8.17
N GLU A 24 4.52 -8.25 -8.60
CA GLU A 24 5.68 -8.59 -7.81
C GLU A 24 6.77 -7.54 -7.98
N VAL A 25 7.43 -7.19 -6.87
CA VAL A 25 8.59 -6.32 -6.84
C VAL A 25 9.74 -7.01 -6.09
N LYS A 26 10.94 -6.63 -6.41
CA LYS A 26 12.15 -7.17 -5.79
C LYS A 26 12.77 -6.17 -4.85
N GLU A 27 13.58 -6.66 -3.93
CA GLU A 27 14.39 -5.80 -3.07
C GLU A 27 15.26 -4.85 -3.92
N GLY A 28 15.16 -3.56 -3.62
CA GLY A 28 15.86 -2.50 -4.36
C GLY A 28 15.05 -1.87 -5.50
N ASP A 29 13.89 -2.42 -5.84
CA ASP A 29 12.99 -1.78 -6.79
C ASP A 29 12.31 -0.55 -6.17
N TYR A 30 11.98 0.41 -7.01
CA TYR A 30 11.25 1.62 -6.63
C TYR A 30 9.81 1.54 -7.10
N ILE A 31 8.88 1.83 -6.19
CA ILE A 31 7.45 1.92 -6.46
C ILE A 31 7.06 3.40 -6.35
N GLN A 32 6.36 3.90 -7.35
CA GLN A 32 5.80 5.25 -7.30
C GLN A 32 4.28 5.18 -7.48
N VAL A 33 3.54 5.69 -6.51
CA VAL A 33 2.09 5.88 -6.60
C VAL A 33 1.82 7.33 -6.95
N ILE A 34 1.11 7.57 -8.03
CA ILE A 34 0.84 8.92 -8.55
C ILE A 34 -0.67 9.17 -8.54
N SER A 35 -1.09 10.27 -7.91
CA SER A 35 -2.44 10.81 -8.06
C SER A 35 -2.41 11.96 -9.08
N PRO A 36 -2.79 11.75 -10.35
CA PRO A 36 -2.57 12.72 -11.42
C PRO A 36 -3.27 14.07 -11.18
N THR A 37 -4.45 14.04 -10.57
CA THR A 37 -5.23 15.25 -10.30
C THR A 37 -5.15 15.69 -8.83
N GLY A 38 -4.48 14.93 -7.98
CA GLY A 38 -4.37 15.19 -6.54
C GLY A 38 -5.69 15.02 -5.76
N ARG A 39 -6.69 14.38 -6.34
CA ARG A 39 -8.03 14.22 -5.76
C ARG A 39 -8.47 12.77 -5.60
N GLN A 40 -7.63 11.84 -6.00
CA GLN A 40 -7.88 10.40 -5.86
C GLN A 40 -7.28 9.90 -4.55
N CYS A 41 -7.97 8.90 -3.98
CA CYS A 41 -7.45 8.09 -2.90
C CYS A 41 -7.18 6.68 -3.43
N SER A 42 -6.11 6.07 -2.98
CA SER A 42 -5.78 4.68 -3.29
C SER A 42 -5.34 3.96 -2.03
N ASP A 43 -5.77 2.72 -1.88
CA ASP A 43 -5.27 1.83 -0.84
C ASP A 43 -3.96 1.20 -1.30
N PHE A 44 -3.01 1.11 -0.40
CA PHE A 44 -1.72 0.47 -0.65
C PHE A 44 -1.53 -0.71 0.31
N VAL A 45 -1.31 -1.88 -0.25
CA VAL A 45 -1.00 -3.09 0.50
C VAL A 45 0.24 -3.76 -0.10
N ALA A 46 1.03 -4.39 0.75
CA ALA A 46 2.17 -5.19 0.32
C ALA A 46 2.28 -6.44 1.20
N PHE A 47 2.78 -7.53 0.61
CA PHE A 47 2.97 -8.81 1.27
C PHE A 47 4.41 -9.30 1.04
N ASP A 48 4.98 -10.01 2.02
CA ASP A 48 6.23 -10.73 1.82
C ASP A 48 5.99 -11.98 0.96
N THR A 49 6.41 -11.93 -0.29
CA THR A 49 6.26 -13.04 -1.25
C THR A 49 6.92 -14.32 -0.77
N ARG A 50 8.05 -14.25 -0.11
CA ARG A 50 8.78 -15.43 0.41
C ARG A 50 7.98 -16.17 1.50
N LYS A 51 7.20 -15.43 2.28
CA LYS A 51 6.29 -15.99 3.30
C LYS A 51 5.01 -16.49 2.64
N LEU A 52 4.48 -15.74 1.68
CA LEU A 52 3.27 -16.08 0.94
C LEU A 52 3.42 -17.41 0.16
N GLU A 53 4.56 -17.64 -0.47
CA GLU A 53 4.90 -18.90 -1.14
C GLU A 53 4.90 -20.12 -0.19
N LYS A 54 5.11 -19.88 1.09
CA LYS A 54 5.03 -20.91 2.15
C LYS A 54 3.62 -21.02 2.75
N GLY A 55 2.64 -20.33 2.20
CA GLY A 55 1.28 -20.26 2.73
C GLY A 55 1.12 -19.40 3.98
N ILE A 56 2.08 -18.51 4.25
CA ILE A 56 2.05 -17.59 5.38
C ILE A 56 1.76 -16.19 4.86
N GLU A 57 0.56 -15.68 5.14
CA GLU A 57 0.19 -14.32 4.78
C GLU A 57 0.80 -13.34 5.79
N LYS A 58 1.77 -12.55 5.34
CA LYS A 58 2.37 -11.44 6.08
C LYS A 58 2.34 -10.19 5.23
N GLY A 59 1.37 -9.35 5.54
CA GLY A 59 1.20 -8.05 4.92
C GLY A 59 1.66 -6.92 5.83
N LEU A 60 1.55 -5.71 5.35
CA LEU A 60 1.82 -4.51 6.12
C LEU A 60 0.93 -4.45 7.36
N ASP A 61 1.54 -4.19 8.49
CA ASP A 61 0.86 -3.94 9.76
C ASP A 61 1.05 -2.47 10.18
N TRP A 62 -0.05 -1.73 10.18
CA TRP A 62 -0.01 -0.31 10.49
C TRP A 62 0.21 -0.01 11.96
N GLN A 63 -0.19 -0.89 12.85
CA GLN A 63 0.07 -0.71 14.28
C GLN A 63 1.57 -0.82 14.57
N THR A 64 2.22 -1.85 14.07
CA THR A 64 3.68 -2.01 14.15
C THR A 64 4.40 -0.85 13.47
N THR A 65 3.96 -0.49 12.26
CA THR A 65 4.52 0.63 11.49
C THR A 65 4.46 1.94 12.27
N ARG A 66 3.30 2.32 12.82
CA ARG A 66 3.18 3.53 13.63
C ARG A 66 4.04 3.50 14.88
N THR A 67 4.14 2.35 15.52
CA THR A 67 4.95 2.19 16.73
C THR A 67 6.42 2.46 16.45
N PHE A 68 6.97 1.86 15.40
CA PHE A 68 8.37 2.06 15.03
C PHE A 68 8.63 3.45 14.42
N MET A 69 7.70 3.96 13.68
CA MET A 69 7.81 5.27 13.06
C MET A 69 7.70 6.41 14.09
N GLY A 70 7.04 6.17 15.21
CA GLY A 70 6.75 7.19 16.23
C GLY A 70 5.87 8.32 15.71
N ASN A 71 5.16 8.10 14.62
CA ASN A 71 4.31 9.09 13.95
C ASN A 71 3.10 8.38 13.31
N THR A 72 2.07 9.16 13.00
CA THR A 72 0.86 8.67 12.36
C THR A 72 0.94 8.61 10.83
N PHE A 73 1.87 9.35 10.24
CA PHE A 73 2.05 9.40 8.78
C PHE A 73 3.47 9.02 8.40
N PRO A 74 3.65 8.26 7.31
CA PRO A 74 4.96 8.02 6.74
C PRO A 74 5.52 9.32 6.14
N GLY A 75 6.83 9.39 6.08
CA GLY A 75 7.56 10.46 5.43
C GLY A 75 9.00 10.01 5.19
N PRO A 76 9.80 10.75 4.44
CA PRO A 76 11.21 10.40 4.24
C PRO A 76 11.99 10.52 5.55
N GLY A 77 12.84 9.53 5.84
CA GLY A 77 13.71 9.55 7.03
C GLY A 77 13.94 8.19 7.64
N LEU A 78 14.66 8.14 8.74
CA LEU A 78 15.15 6.94 9.40
C LEU A 78 14.05 5.95 9.82
N PHE A 79 12.85 6.42 10.10
CA PHE A 79 11.72 5.62 10.59
C PHE A 79 10.56 5.53 9.59
N SER A 80 10.79 5.91 8.36
CA SER A 80 9.77 5.88 7.31
C SER A 80 9.71 4.53 6.60
N LYS A 81 9.67 3.48 7.40
CA LYS A 81 9.53 2.10 6.93
C LYS A 81 8.18 1.53 7.30
N PHE A 82 7.66 0.70 6.43
CA PHE A 82 6.43 -0.05 6.68
C PHE A 82 6.80 -1.49 7.04
N TYR A 83 6.25 -1.96 8.14
CA TYR A 83 6.60 -3.23 8.77
C TYR A 83 5.46 -4.23 8.70
N ASP A 84 5.79 -5.50 8.74
CA ASP A 84 4.85 -6.58 9.01
C ASP A 84 4.69 -6.85 10.52
N THR A 85 3.86 -7.82 10.86
CA THR A 85 3.63 -8.23 12.26
C THR A 85 4.83 -8.96 12.90
N ASP A 86 5.81 -9.38 12.11
CA ASP A 86 7.07 -9.95 12.60
C ASP A 86 8.13 -8.86 12.84
N HIS A 87 7.75 -7.59 12.67
CA HIS A 87 8.62 -6.42 12.80
C HIS A 87 9.70 -6.33 11.72
N GLU A 88 9.47 -6.99 10.58
CA GLU A 88 10.35 -6.91 9.43
C GLU A 88 9.91 -5.79 8.49
N PRO A 89 10.82 -4.93 8.00
CA PRO A 89 10.49 -3.88 7.06
C PRO A 89 10.23 -4.46 5.66
N LEU A 90 9.12 -4.11 5.07
CA LEU A 90 8.75 -4.50 3.70
C LEU A 90 8.99 -3.39 2.68
N VAL A 91 8.71 -2.15 3.07
CA VAL A 91 8.77 -0.99 2.19
C VAL A 91 9.40 0.17 2.94
N GLU A 92 10.17 1.00 2.25
CA GLU A 92 10.71 2.25 2.78
C GLU A 92 10.20 3.44 1.95
N VAL A 93 9.69 4.46 2.63
CA VAL A 93 9.29 5.71 1.98
C VAL A 93 10.50 6.60 1.80
N ILE A 94 10.90 6.81 0.56
CA ILE A 94 12.02 7.68 0.22
C ILE A 94 11.58 9.10 -0.13
N ARG A 95 10.32 9.27 -0.53
CA ARG A 95 9.72 10.57 -0.83
C ARG A 95 8.22 10.50 -0.71
N ASP A 96 7.66 11.45 0.01
CA ASP A 96 6.22 11.69 0.11
C ASP A 96 5.94 13.17 -0.15
N THR A 97 5.08 13.45 -1.11
CA THR A 97 4.66 14.82 -1.46
C THR A 97 3.23 15.12 -1.02
N VAL A 98 2.51 14.12 -0.50
CA VAL A 98 1.12 14.25 -0.04
C VAL A 98 1.07 14.67 1.43
N GLY A 99 1.88 14.06 2.27
CA GLY A 99 2.03 14.40 3.69
C GLY A 99 0.82 14.06 4.57
N LYS A 100 -0.18 13.36 4.03
CA LYS A 100 -1.35 12.88 4.78
C LYS A 100 -1.76 11.51 4.26
N HIS A 101 -1.82 10.56 5.19
CA HIS A 101 -2.20 9.17 4.88
C HIS A 101 -3.03 8.60 6.02
N ASP A 102 -4.04 7.81 5.69
CA ASP A 102 -4.77 7.03 6.69
C ASP A 102 -3.98 5.75 6.98
N THR A 103 -3.48 5.65 8.19
CA THR A 103 -2.78 4.46 8.71
C THR A 103 -3.57 3.73 9.79
N PHE A 104 -4.82 4.11 10.02
CA PHE A 104 -5.66 3.55 11.08
C PHE A 104 -6.74 2.61 10.54
N ASN A 105 -7.29 2.93 9.37
CA ASN A 105 -8.33 2.13 8.77
C ASN A 105 -7.72 1.08 7.84
N LEU A 106 -8.33 -0.10 7.85
CA LEU A 106 -7.98 -1.15 6.89
C LEU A 106 -8.52 -0.80 5.51
N ALA A 107 -7.89 -1.37 4.48
CA ALA A 107 -8.44 -1.35 3.13
C ALA A 107 -9.87 -1.90 3.12
N CYS A 108 -10.73 -1.29 2.32
CA CYS A 108 -12.14 -1.64 2.26
C CYS A 108 -12.36 -3.09 1.80
N THR A 109 -13.23 -3.79 2.50
CA THR A 109 -13.66 -5.15 2.14
C THR A 109 -15.16 -5.20 1.95
N SER A 110 -15.66 -6.21 1.22
CA SER A 110 -17.10 -6.43 1.06
C SER A 110 -17.82 -6.53 2.42
N LYS A 111 -17.20 -7.20 3.39
CA LYS A 111 -17.76 -7.35 4.75
C LYS A 111 -17.94 -6.01 5.47
N TYR A 112 -17.07 -5.05 5.24
CA TYR A 112 -17.25 -3.71 5.81
C TYR A 112 -18.47 -3.02 5.20
N TYR A 113 -18.65 -3.12 3.90
CA TYR A 113 -19.83 -2.54 3.26
C TYR A 113 -21.12 -3.22 3.68
N GLU A 114 -21.12 -4.54 3.81
CA GLU A 114 -22.27 -5.28 4.37
C GLU A 114 -22.62 -4.83 5.78
N ALA A 115 -21.62 -4.62 6.63
CA ALA A 115 -21.81 -4.21 8.02
C ALA A 115 -22.37 -2.80 8.19
N VAL A 116 -22.02 -1.86 7.30
CA VAL A 116 -22.37 -0.44 7.47
C VAL A 116 -23.52 0.03 6.59
N SER A 117 -23.80 -0.64 5.47
CA SER A 117 -24.78 -0.16 4.50
C SER A 117 -26.03 -1.02 4.34
N TYR A 118 -26.06 -2.22 4.90
CA TYR A 118 -27.13 -3.22 4.68
C TYR A 118 -27.43 -3.51 3.19
N THR A 119 -26.57 -3.07 2.30
CA THR A 119 -26.67 -3.29 0.87
C THR A 119 -25.69 -4.36 0.45
N HIS A 120 -26.16 -5.37 -0.27
CA HIS A 120 -25.31 -6.36 -0.92
C HIS A 120 -24.57 -5.68 -2.09
N LEU A 121 -23.47 -5.00 -1.75
CA LEU A 121 -22.54 -4.55 -2.75
C LEU A 121 -21.70 -5.75 -3.17
N THR A 122 -21.98 -6.32 -4.30
CA THR A 122 -21.03 -7.16 -5.00
C THR A 122 -19.90 -6.26 -5.48
N LEU A 123 -18.89 -6.08 -4.65
CA LEU A 123 -17.63 -5.58 -5.15
C LEU A 123 -17.10 -6.61 -6.15
N PRO A 124 -16.53 -6.18 -7.29
CA PRO A 124 -15.81 -7.11 -8.12
C PRO A 124 -14.74 -7.76 -7.23
N THR A 125 -14.98 -9.00 -6.87
CA THR A 125 -13.98 -9.81 -6.20
C THR A 125 -12.89 -10.05 -7.22
N THR A 126 -11.88 -9.22 -7.24
CA THR A 126 -10.59 -9.65 -7.76
C THR A 126 -10.15 -10.78 -6.85
N PRO A 127 -9.96 -12.00 -7.38
CA PRO A 127 -9.41 -13.05 -6.54
C PRO A 127 -8.08 -12.54 -6.01
N TYR A 128 -7.94 -12.55 -4.70
CA TYR A 128 -6.64 -12.37 -4.06
C TYR A 128 -5.75 -13.51 -4.56
N VAL A 129 -4.85 -13.20 -5.42
CA VAL A 129 -3.82 -14.12 -5.86
C VAL A 129 -2.54 -13.75 -5.11
#